data_fb4c68e6ff74156bfbdb114fe40b9893
#
_entry.id   fb4c68e6ff74156bfbdb114fe40b9893
#
_cell.length_a   1.000
_cell.length_b   1.000
_cell.length_c   1.000
_cell.angle_alpha   90.00
_cell.angle_beta   90.00
_cell.angle_gamma   90.00
#
_symmetry.space_group_name_H-M   'P 1'
#
loop_
_entity.id
_entity.type
_entity.pdbx_description
1 polymer ?
#
loop_
_entity_poly.entity_id
_entity_poly.type
_entity_poly.pdbx_seq_one_letter_code
_entity_poly.pdbx_strand_id
1 'polypeptide(L)'
;DGTRGTSLTAGYHHNASPIYTEDSEGSFYLKMVGRDIFDFAVRDVAKNIKEIIKDESVDYLLLHQANLRIIEKIARKVKVPQEKFLTNMDKYGNTSAASIPILLDEAVTSGRITLGKKQKVVFTGYGGGLTWGSILMEL
;
A
#
# COMPACT_ATOMS: atom_id res chain seq x y z
N ASP A 1 5.50 5.66 11.61
CA ASP A 1 5.60 5.29 13.03
C ASP A 1 6.89 4.49 13.29
N GLY A 2 7.97 5.21 13.61
CA GLY A 2 9.30 4.62 13.82
C GLY A 2 9.40 3.69 15.04
N THR A 3 8.44 3.74 15.95
CA THR A 3 8.44 2.84 17.13
C THR A 3 8.17 1.38 16.74
N ARG A 4 7.64 1.13 15.56
CA ARG A 4 7.37 -0.20 14.99
C ARG A 4 8.27 -0.54 13.80
N GLY A 5 9.41 0.13 13.67
CA GLY A 5 10.35 -0.06 12.55
C GLY A 5 10.84 -1.49 12.38
N THR A 6 10.90 -2.26 13.47
CA THR A 6 11.33 -3.67 13.44
C THR A 6 10.28 -4.65 12.90
N SER A 7 9.01 -4.22 12.73
CA SER A 7 7.93 -5.09 12.23
C SER A 7 8.07 -5.43 10.74
N LEU A 8 8.81 -4.62 9.97
CA LEU A 8 9.16 -4.89 8.58
C LEU A 8 10.52 -4.28 8.27
N THR A 9 11.50 -5.13 8.00
CA THR A 9 12.87 -4.72 7.66
C THR A 9 13.33 -5.40 6.39
N ALA A 10 14.08 -4.68 5.56
CA ALA A 10 14.58 -5.19 4.28
C ALA A 10 15.93 -5.89 4.36
N GLY A 11 16.42 -6.15 5.58
CA GLY A 11 17.76 -6.68 5.78
C GLY A 11 18.86 -5.62 5.62
N TYR A 12 20.09 -6.05 5.80
CA TYR A 12 21.26 -5.17 5.66
C TYR A 12 21.72 -5.16 4.21
N HIS A 13 21.81 -4.00 3.62
CA HIS A 13 22.44 -3.80 2.32
C HIS A 13 23.74 -3.03 2.54
N HIS A 14 24.86 -3.57 2.04
CA HIS A 14 26.11 -2.85 1.97
C HIS A 14 25.96 -1.64 1.02
N ASN A 15 25.46 -0.54 1.53
CA ASN A 15 25.59 0.72 0.86
C ASN A 15 26.93 1.33 1.24
N ALA A 16 27.74 1.68 0.25
CA ALA A 16 28.97 2.47 0.44
C ALA A 16 28.59 3.91 0.85
N SER A 17 27.95 4.05 2.01
CA SER A 17 27.63 5.34 2.62
C SER A 17 28.63 5.58 3.75
N PRO A 18 29.28 6.76 3.79
CA PRO A 18 30.22 7.09 4.86
C PRO A 18 29.58 7.16 6.27
N ILE A 19 28.27 6.99 6.35
CA ILE A 19 27.49 7.03 7.60
C ILE A 19 27.25 5.62 8.16
N TYR A 20 27.41 4.55 7.35
CA TYR A 20 27.26 3.17 7.81
C TYR A 20 28.61 2.55 8.08
N THR A 21 28.89 2.26 9.33
CA THR A 21 30.04 1.46 9.75
C THR A 21 29.70 -0.02 9.60
N GLU A 22 30.71 -0.82 9.23
CA GLU A 22 30.59 -2.24 8.81
C GLU A 22 30.22 -3.24 9.93
N ASP A 23 29.76 -2.82 11.08
CA ASP A 23 29.56 -3.66 12.26
C ASP A 23 28.15 -4.26 12.38
N SER A 24 27.66 -4.91 11.33
CA SER A 24 26.47 -5.73 11.56
C SER A 24 26.55 -7.07 10.84
N GLU A 25 26.63 -8.14 11.60
CA GLU A 25 26.20 -9.47 11.19
C GLU A 25 24.70 -9.44 10.82
N GLY A 26 24.33 -8.57 9.88
CA GLY A 26 22.97 -8.29 9.48
C GLY A 26 22.42 -9.42 8.63
N SER A 27 21.20 -9.83 8.89
CA SER A 27 20.45 -10.70 8.00
C SER A 27 20.18 -9.98 6.68
N PHE A 28 20.55 -10.60 5.54
CA PHE A 28 20.27 -10.09 4.19
C PHE A 28 18.80 -10.30 3.76
N TYR A 29 18.00 -10.93 4.59
CA TYR A 29 16.64 -11.32 4.25
C TYR A 29 15.63 -10.29 4.74
N LEU A 30 14.56 -10.15 3.96
CA LEU A 30 13.38 -9.43 4.41
C LEU A 30 12.78 -10.15 5.63
N LYS A 31 12.58 -9.42 6.71
CA LYS A 31 11.92 -9.91 7.93
C LYS A 31 10.61 -9.15 8.12
N MET A 32 9.55 -9.89 8.41
CA MET A 32 8.23 -9.33 8.61
C MET A 32 7.51 -10.02 9.76
N VAL A 33 6.97 -9.24 10.68
CA VAL A 33 6.01 -9.69 11.69
C VAL A 33 4.61 -9.55 11.06
N GLY A 34 4.15 -10.59 10.39
CA GLY A 34 2.94 -10.52 9.55
C GLY A 34 1.69 -10.05 10.30
N ARG A 35 1.55 -10.41 11.59
CA ARG A 35 0.44 -9.96 12.42
C ARG A 35 0.46 -8.45 12.63
N ASP A 36 1.62 -7.89 12.96
CA ASP A 36 1.76 -6.44 13.18
C ASP A 36 1.43 -5.65 11.92
N ILE A 37 1.91 -6.13 10.76
CA ILE A 37 1.62 -5.50 9.46
C ILE A 37 0.14 -5.58 9.13
N PHE A 38 -0.50 -6.73 9.39
CA PHE A 38 -1.94 -6.89 9.18
C PHE A 38 -2.75 -5.93 10.07
N ASP A 39 -2.48 -5.91 11.37
CA ASP A 39 -3.17 -5.07 12.34
C ASP A 39 -2.98 -3.58 12.03
N PHE A 40 -1.76 -3.18 11.67
CA PHE A 40 -1.41 -1.85 11.22
C PHE A 40 -2.22 -1.43 9.98
N ALA A 41 -2.20 -2.26 8.94
CA ALA A 41 -2.90 -1.94 7.70
C ALA A 41 -4.42 -1.80 7.93
N VAL A 42 -5.01 -2.73 8.66
CA VAL A 42 -6.46 -2.70 8.94
C VAL A 42 -6.85 -1.56 9.89
N ARG A 43 -5.95 -1.12 10.78
CA ARG A 43 -6.26 -0.06 11.75
C ARG A 43 -5.88 1.32 11.23
N ASP A 44 -4.59 1.51 10.94
CA ASP A 44 -4.03 2.83 10.71
C ASP A 44 -4.22 3.28 9.25
N VAL A 45 -3.97 2.38 8.29
CA VAL A 45 -4.19 2.68 6.87
C VAL A 45 -5.68 2.87 6.58
N ALA A 46 -6.56 2.01 7.12
CA ALA A 46 -7.99 2.20 6.95
C ALA A 46 -8.50 3.52 7.55
N LYS A 47 -7.93 3.96 8.69
CA LYS A 47 -8.24 5.26 9.29
C LYS A 47 -7.83 6.40 8.35
N ASN A 48 -6.62 6.35 7.81
CA ASN A 48 -6.11 7.36 6.89
C ASN A 48 -6.95 7.44 5.60
N ILE A 49 -7.37 6.31 5.04
CA ILE A 49 -8.29 6.30 3.88
C ILE A 49 -9.61 6.99 4.23
N LYS A 50 -10.20 6.71 5.39
CA LYS A 50 -11.43 7.39 5.82
C LYS A 50 -11.26 8.89 5.96
N GLU A 51 -10.12 9.32 6.51
CA GLU A 51 -9.81 10.74 6.71
C GLU A 51 -9.67 11.49 5.40
N ILE A 52 -9.16 10.85 4.35
CA ILE A 52 -8.98 11.47 3.04
C ILE A 52 -10.27 11.46 2.21
N ILE A 53 -11.03 10.37 2.27
CA ILE A 53 -12.31 10.26 1.54
C ILE A 53 -13.37 11.15 2.18
N LYS A 54 -13.41 11.21 3.52
CA LYS A 54 -14.51 11.86 4.28
C LYS A 54 -15.88 11.35 3.82
N ASP A 55 -16.71 12.28 3.31
CA ASP A 55 -18.04 11.99 2.79
C ASP A 55 -18.08 11.97 1.25
N GLU A 56 -16.91 12.01 0.60
CA GLU A 56 -16.84 12.03 -0.85
C GLU A 56 -17.10 10.65 -1.46
N SER A 57 -17.84 10.63 -2.53
CA SER A 57 -17.97 9.46 -3.39
C SER A 57 -16.66 9.27 -4.17
N VAL A 58 -16.07 8.09 -4.09
CA VAL A 58 -14.89 7.69 -4.87
C VAL A 58 -15.26 6.62 -5.88
N ASP A 59 -14.62 6.64 -7.04
CA ASP A 59 -14.83 5.65 -8.09
C ASP A 59 -13.99 4.40 -7.84
N TYR A 60 -12.70 4.56 -7.59
CA TYR A 60 -11.78 3.45 -7.37
C TYR A 60 -10.77 3.72 -6.24
N LEU A 61 -10.27 2.62 -5.66
CA LEU A 61 -9.17 2.64 -4.69
C LEU A 61 -8.09 1.66 -5.16
N LEU A 62 -6.89 2.19 -5.32
CA LEU A 62 -5.68 1.45 -5.68
C LEU A 62 -4.75 1.44 -4.47
N LEU A 63 -4.76 0.33 -3.73
CA LEU A 63 -3.91 0.13 -2.58
C LEU A 63 -2.66 -0.64 -2.98
N HIS A 64 -1.59 -0.49 -2.19
CA HIS A 64 -0.46 -1.40 -2.28
C HIS A 64 -0.94 -2.86 -2.23
N GLN A 65 -0.52 -3.65 -3.22
CA GLN A 65 -0.94 -5.03 -3.42
C GLN A 65 -0.11 -6.00 -2.54
N ALA A 66 -0.25 -5.86 -1.21
CA ALA A 66 0.49 -6.69 -0.25
C ALA A 66 -0.18 -8.03 0.01
N ASN A 67 -1.49 -8.02 0.23
CA ASN A 67 -2.28 -9.20 0.57
C ASN A 67 -3.77 -8.90 0.35
N LEU A 68 -4.46 -9.77 -0.39
CA LEU A 68 -5.89 -9.60 -0.70
C LEU A 68 -6.77 -9.51 0.56
N ARG A 69 -6.46 -10.32 1.59
CA ARG A 69 -7.22 -10.29 2.85
C ARG A 69 -7.12 -8.95 3.59
N ILE A 70 -5.98 -8.26 3.45
CA ILE A 70 -5.82 -6.90 4.00
C ILE A 70 -6.75 -5.94 3.26
N ILE A 71 -6.76 -5.97 1.93
CA ILE A 71 -7.61 -5.10 1.10
C ILE A 71 -9.09 -5.33 1.43
N GLU A 72 -9.53 -6.58 1.50
CA GLU A 72 -10.92 -6.92 1.89
C GLU A 72 -11.30 -6.40 3.27
N LYS A 73 -10.39 -6.51 4.26
CA LYS A 73 -10.64 -5.99 5.61
C LYS A 73 -10.69 -4.49 5.66
N ILE A 74 -9.81 -3.81 4.89
CA ILE A 74 -9.85 -2.35 4.74
C ILE A 74 -11.17 -1.93 4.11
N ALA A 75 -11.60 -2.54 3.01
CA ALA A 75 -12.85 -2.22 2.33
C ALA A 75 -14.05 -2.26 3.28
N ARG A 76 -14.19 -3.36 4.04
CA ARG A 76 -15.24 -3.49 5.06
C ARG A 76 -15.14 -2.39 6.13
N LYS A 77 -13.93 -2.05 6.57
CA LYS A 77 -13.73 -1.07 7.64
C LYS A 77 -13.98 0.36 7.19
N VAL A 78 -13.63 0.70 5.95
CA VAL A 78 -13.91 2.02 5.38
C VAL A 78 -15.34 2.15 4.87
N LYS A 79 -16.08 1.04 4.77
CA LYS A 79 -17.47 0.96 4.28
C LYS A 79 -17.62 1.40 2.82
N VAL A 80 -16.62 1.10 2.01
CA VAL A 80 -16.65 1.27 0.55
C VAL A 80 -16.82 -0.10 -0.09
N PRO A 81 -17.69 -0.24 -1.11
CA PRO A 81 -17.92 -1.49 -1.80
C PRO A 81 -16.63 -2.13 -2.32
N GLN A 82 -16.50 -3.46 -2.17
CA GLN A 82 -15.29 -4.21 -2.52
C GLN A 82 -14.91 -4.06 -3.99
N GLU A 83 -15.88 -3.95 -4.88
CA GLU A 83 -15.70 -3.81 -6.33
C GLU A 83 -14.97 -2.51 -6.74
N LYS A 84 -14.92 -1.52 -5.84
CA LYS A 84 -14.17 -0.28 -6.05
C LYS A 84 -12.68 -0.44 -5.71
N PHE A 85 -12.29 -1.48 -4.98
CA PHE A 85 -10.90 -1.81 -4.69
C PHE A 85 -10.33 -2.64 -5.81
N LEU A 86 -9.55 -2.01 -6.68
CA LEU A 86 -8.91 -2.73 -7.78
C LEU A 86 -7.80 -3.63 -7.25
N THR A 87 -7.67 -4.81 -7.83
CA THR A 87 -6.63 -5.79 -7.49
C THR A 87 -6.15 -6.54 -8.72
N ASN A 88 -4.87 -6.90 -8.74
CA ASN A 88 -4.24 -7.72 -9.77
C ASN A 88 -3.18 -8.67 -9.18
N MET A 89 -3.32 -8.99 -7.91
CA MET A 89 -2.38 -9.88 -7.19
C MET A 89 -2.39 -11.31 -7.71
N ASP A 90 -3.47 -11.76 -8.29
CA ASP A 90 -3.59 -13.05 -8.96
C ASP A 90 -2.64 -13.18 -10.15
N LYS A 91 -2.29 -12.06 -10.79
CA LYS A 91 -1.38 -12.01 -11.94
C LYS A 91 0.07 -11.74 -11.54
N TYR A 92 0.29 -10.76 -10.66
CA TYR A 92 1.62 -10.20 -10.40
C TYR A 92 2.13 -10.43 -8.99
N GLY A 93 1.29 -10.87 -8.07
CA GLY A 93 1.64 -10.98 -6.65
C GLY A 93 1.95 -9.62 -6.02
N ASN A 94 2.82 -9.64 -5.00
CA ASN A 94 3.29 -8.42 -4.35
C ASN A 94 4.56 -7.91 -5.05
N THR A 95 4.42 -6.89 -5.87
CA THR A 95 5.51 -6.21 -6.59
C THR A 95 6.08 -4.99 -5.85
N SER A 96 5.91 -4.96 -4.51
CA SER A 96 6.44 -3.90 -3.65
C SER A 96 5.98 -2.50 -4.09
N ALA A 97 6.90 -1.53 -4.25
CA ALA A 97 6.57 -0.16 -4.66
C ALA A 97 5.94 -0.07 -6.06
N ALA A 98 6.20 -1.03 -6.94
CA ALA A 98 5.64 -1.07 -8.28
C ALA A 98 4.17 -1.51 -8.33
N SER A 99 3.60 -2.02 -7.23
CA SER A 99 2.26 -2.60 -7.23
C SER A 99 1.15 -1.62 -7.61
N ILE A 100 1.21 -0.39 -7.13
CA ILE A 100 0.23 0.65 -7.47
C ILE A 100 0.37 1.12 -8.92
N PRO A 101 1.57 1.48 -9.43
CA PRO A 101 1.76 1.85 -10.82
C PRO A 101 1.33 0.77 -11.82
N ILE A 102 1.64 -0.49 -11.57
CA ILE A 102 1.23 -1.62 -12.43
C ILE A 102 -0.30 -1.75 -12.43
N LEU A 103 -0.94 -1.62 -11.26
CA LEU A 103 -2.39 -1.69 -11.15
C LEU A 103 -3.07 -0.52 -11.87
N LEU A 104 -2.50 0.69 -11.78
CA LEU A 104 -3.01 1.87 -12.49
C LEU A 104 -2.90 1.69 -14.00
N ASP A 105 -1.75 1.26 -14.51
CA ASP A 105 -1.53 1.00 -15.94
C ASP A 105 -2.56 -0.02 -16.48
N GLU A 106 -2.76 -1.12 -15.76
CA GLU A 106 -3.75 -2.12 -16.14
C GLU A 106 -5.18 -1.57 -16.10
N ALA A 107 -5.52 -0.75 -15.09
CA ALA A 107 -6.83 -0.15 -14.97
C ALA A 107 -7.12 0.86 -16.11
N VAL A 108 -6.12 1.62 -16.54
CA VAL A 108 -6.22 2.55 -17.68
C VAL A 108 -6.30 1.77 -18.99
N THR A 109 -5.42 0.80 -19.20
CA THR A 109 -5.37 -0.01 -20.42
C THR A 109 -6.66 -0.81 -20.64
N SER A 110 -7.25 -1.31 -19.54
CA SER A 110 -8.55 -2.03 -19.61
C SER A 110 -9.78 -1.12 -19.71
N GLY A 111 -9.60 0.20 -19.67
CA GLY A 111 -10.69 1.17 -19.72
C GLY A 111 -11.50 1.30 -18.42
N ARG A 112 -11.09 0.69 -17.32
CA ARG A 112 -11.72 0.89 -16.00
C ARG A 112 -11.52 2.32 -15.49
N ILE A 113 -10.30 2.83 -15.65
CA ILE A 113 -9.98 4.23 -15.40
C ILE A 113 -9.79 4.90 -16.77
N THR A 114 -10.48 5.99 -17.02
CA THR A 114 -10.35 6.78 -18.24
C THR A 114 -9.84 8.16 -17.88
N LEU A 115 -8.61 8.46 -18.26
CA LEU A 115 -7.99 9.75 -17.98
C LEU A 115 -8.80 10.91 -18.59
N GLY A 116 -8.97 11.98 -17.83
CA GLY A 116 -9.74 13.16 -18.23
C GLY A 116 -11.26 13.05 -17.99
N LYS A 117 -11.77 11.93 -17.49
CA LYS A 117 -13.18 11.79 -17.11
C LYS A 117 -13.51 12.22 -15.68
N LYS A 118 -12.55 12.81 -14.98
CA LYS A 118 -12.72 13.29 -13.59
C LYS A 118 -13.15 12.21 -12.61
N GLN A 119 -12.69 10.99 -12.83
CA GLN A 119 -12.91 9.90 -11.89
C GLN A 119 -12.09 10.14 -10.61
N LYS A 120 -12.74 10.01 -9.45
CA LYS A 120 -12.08 10.15 -8.15
C LYS A 120 -11.43 8.85 -7.73
N VAL A 121 -10.11 8.85 -7.68
CA VAL A 121 -9.29 7.68 -7.39
C VAL A 121 -8.45 7.91 -6.16
N VAL A 122 -8.50 6.97 -5.21
CA VAL A 122 -7.65 6.97 -4.01
C VAL A 122 -6.46 6.05 -4.23
N PHE A 123 -5.27 6.58 -4.08
CA PHE A 123 -4.02 5.81 -4.05
C PHE A 123 -3.55 5.69 -2.61
N THR A 124 -3.21 4.48 -2.17
CA THR A 124 -2.76 4.25 -0.79
C THR A 124 -1.56 3.33 -0.76
N GLY A 125 -0.41 3.90 -0.37
CA GLY A 125 0.83 3.16 -0.09
C GLY A 125 1.03 2.93 1.40
N TYR A 126 1.62 1.79 1.76
CA TYR A 126 2.01 1.47 3.13
C TYR A 126 3.10 0.41 3.16
N GLY A 127 3.93 0.42 4.21
CA GLY A 127 5.04 -0.52 4.32
C GLY A 127 5.97 -0.25 5.49
N GLY A 128 7.23 -0.58 5.30
CA GLY A 128 8.27 -0.41 6.30
C GLY A 128 8.35 0.99 6.89
N GLY A 129 8.77 1.06 8.13
CA GLY A 129 8.88 2.31 8.84
C GLY A 129 8.22 2.32 10.23
N LEU A 130 6.96 1.92 10.51
CA LEU A 130 5.89 1.75 9.52
C LEU A 130 5.49 3.10 8.94
N THR A 131 5.33 3.15 7.64
CA THR A 131 4.89 4.35 6.93
C THR A 131 3.63 4.07 6.10
N TRP A 132 2.79 5.07 5.92
CA TRP A 132 1.61 5.00 5.08
C TRP A 132 1.19 6.39 4.62
N GLY A 133 0.47 6.43 3.54
CA GLY A 133 -0.11 7.67 3.02
C GLY A 133 -1.15 7.37 1.97
N SER A 134 -2.12 8.27 1.85
CA SER A 134 -3.14 8.21 0.82
C SER A 134 -3.23 9.55 0.08
N ILE A 135 -3.57 9.47 -1.20
CA ILE A 135 -3.82 10.62 -2.06
C ILE A 135 -5.16 10.39 -2.75
N LEU A 136 -6.05 11.38 -2.71
CA LEU A 136 -7.26 11.43 -3.53
C LEU A 136 -6.97 12.30 -4.75
N MET A 137 -7.17 11.76 -5.93
CA MET A 137 -6.94 12.45 -7.21
C MET A 137 -8.18 12.35 -8.09
N GLU A 138 -8.40 13.36 -8.89
CA GLU A 138 -9.35 13.36 -10.00
C GLU A 138 -8.55 13.14 -11.30
N LEU A 139 -8.83 12.04 -12.00
CA LEU A 139 -8.14 11.62 -13.21
C LEU A 139 -8.97 11.83 -14.47
#